data_33bf901efce32b66d99dea18ff274857
#
_entry.id   33bf901efce32b66d99dea18ff274857
#
_cell.length_a   1.000
_cell.length_b   1.000
_cell.length_c   1.000
_cell.angle_alpha   90.00
_cell.angle_beta   90.00
_cell.angle_gamma   90.00
#
_symmetry.space_group_name_H-M   'P 1'
#
loop_
_entity.id
_entity.type
_entity.pdbx_description
1 polymer ?
#
loop_
_entity_poly.entity_id
_entity_poly.type
_entity_poly.pdbx_seq_one_letter_code
_entity_poly.pdbx_strand_id
1 'polypeptide(L)'
;MSTRTPSSSSSRLMLTIGLCFLVALMEGLDLQAAGIAAGGIAQAFALDKMQMGWIFSAGILGLLPGALVGGMLADRYGRKRILIGSVALFGLFSLATAIAWDFPSLVFARLMTGVGLGAALPNLIALTSEAAGPRFRGTAVSLMYCGVPIGAALAATLGFAGANLAWQTVFWVGGVVPLILVPLLMRWLPESAVFAGEKQSAPPLRALFAPETATATLLLW
;
A
#
# COMPACT_ATOMS: atom_id res chain seq x y z
N MET A 1 41.52 7.84 15.17
CA MET A 1 40.66 6.63 15.32
C MET A 1 39.32 7.09 15.89
N SER A 2 38.34 7.37 15.04
CA SER A 2 37.01 7.86 15.49
C SER A 2 36.09 6.66 15.61
N THR A 3 35.74 6.30 16.82
CA THR A 3 34.74 5.26 17.15
C THR A 3 33.35 5.80 16.82
N ARG A 4 32.89 5.61 15.59
CA ARG A 4 31.47 5.83 15.26
C ARG A 4 30.64 4.76 15.97
N THR A 5 29.83 5.21 16.92
CA THR A 5 28.88 4.38 17.68
C THR A 5 27.88 3.70 16.73
N PRO A 6 27.77 2.35 16.73
CA PRO A 6 26.90 1.58 15.83
C PRO A 6 25.39 1.76 16.09
N SER A 7 25.01 2.37 17.22
CA SER A 7 23.63 2.39 17.72
C SER A 7 22.62 3.22 16.92
N SER A 8 23.03 4.33 16.32
CA SER A 8 22.09 5.23 15.61
C SER A 8 21.63 4.69 14.24
N SER A 9 22.48 3.93 13.56
CA SER A 9 22.17 3.34 12.24
C SER A 9 21.19 2.16 12.37
N SER A 10 21.40 1.29 13.36
CA SER A 10 20.55 0.12 13.58
C SER A 10 19.15 0.51 14.04
N SER A 11 19.03 1.50 14.92
CA SER A 11 17.72 1.98 15.41
C SER A 11 16.90 2.63 14.29
N ARG A 12 17.53 3.37 13.38
CA ARG A 12 16.85 3.96 12.20
C ARG A 12 16.37 2.89 11.24
N LEU A 13 17.19 1.86 11.00
CA LEU A 13 16.79 0.73 10.16
C LEU A 13 15.57 0.02 10.74
N MET A 14 15.59 -0.34 12.00
CA MET A 14 14.47 -1.00 12.68
C MET A 14 13.19 -0.15 12.63
N LEU A 15 13.31 1.15 12.83
CA LEU A 15 12.18 2.08 12.75
C LEU A 15 11.59 2.12 11.33
N THR A 16 12.44 2.19 10.30
CA THR A 16 12.00 2.19 8.90
C THR A 16 11.28 0.89 8.56
N ILE A 17 11.86 -0.26 8.89
CA ILE A 17 11.23 -1.57 8.66
C ILE A 17 9.90 -1.68 9.41
N GLY A 18 9.86 -1.26 10.69
CA GLY A 18 8.65 -1.30 11.50
C GLY A 18 7.52 -0.42 10.95
N LEU A 19 7.83 0.81 10.52
CA LEU A 19 6.85 1.70 9.91
C LEU A 19 6.34 1.14 8.57
N CYS A 20 7.22 0.63 7.73
CA CYS A 20 6.85 0.01 6.46
C CYS A 20 6.04 -1.30 6.69
N PHE A 21 6.39 -2.08 7.71
CA PHE A 21 5.61 -3.26 8.14
C PHE A 21 4.18 -2.88 8.54
N LEU A 22 4.00 -1.81 9.32
CA LEU A 22 2.67 -1.34 9.73
C LEU A 22 1.83 -0.91 8.51
N VAL A 23 2.43 -0.26 7.52
CA VAL A 23 1.72 0.07 6.27
C VAL A 23 1.35 -1.20 5.51
N ALA A 24 2.28 -2.16 5.36
CA ALA A 24 2.02 -3.45 4.71
C ALA A 24 0.92 -4.27 5.45
N LEU A 25 0.87 -4.16 6.78
CA LEU A 25 -0.18 -4.77 7.59
C LEU A 25 -1.55 -4.17 7.28
N MET A 26 -1.64 -2.85 7.14
CA MET A 26 -2.89 -2.17 6.75
C MET A 26 -3.31 -2.51 5.32
N GLU A 27 -2.35 -2.66 4.41
CA GLU A 27 -2.60 -3.15 3.05
C GLU A 27 -3.23 -4.54 3.07
N GLY A 28 -2.65 -5.48 3.82
CA GLY A 28 -3.19 -6.84 3.97
C GLY A 28 -4.59 -6.88 4.59
N LEU A 29 -4.85 -6.01 5.55
CA LEU A 29 -6.17 -5.85 6.17
C LEU A 29 -7.20 -5.37 5.14
N ASP A 30 -6.89 -4.33 4.35
CA ASP A 30 -7.83 -3.78 3.37
C ASP A 30 -8.09 -4.73 2.20
N LEU A 31 -7.07 -5.46 1.73
CA LEU A 31 -7.24 -6.47 0.68
C LEU A 31 -8.27 -7.55 1.06
N GLN A 32 -8.37 -7.93 2.33
CA GLN A 32 -9.33 -8.91 2.82
C GLN A 32 -10.67 -8.28 3.25
N ALA A 33 -10.68 -6.98 3.53
CA ALA A 33 -11.85 -6.27 4.05
C ALA A 33 -13.10 -6.46 3.18
N ALA A 34 -12.95 -6.34 1.86
CA ALA A 34 -14.07 -6.51 0.92
C ALA A 34 -14.67 -7.92 0.96
N GLY A 35 -13.83 -8.97 1.07
CA GLY A 35 -14.28 -10.36 1.20
C GLY A 35 -15.05 -10.61 2.49
N ILE A 36 -14.54 -10.08 3.60
CA ILE A 36 -15.17 -10.20 4.92
C ILE A 36 -16.50 -9.45 4.97
N ALA A 37 -16.55 -8.25 4.40
CA ALA A 37 -17.74 -7.42 4.36
C ALA A 37 -18.77 -7.84 3.28
N ALA A 38 -18.44 -8.81 2.41
CA ALA A 38 -19.22 -9.14 1.22
C ALA A 38 -20.70 -9.39 1.48
N GLY A 39 -21.02 -10.20 2.49
CA GLY A 39 -22.40 -10.53 2.85
C GLY A 39 -23.19 -9.30 3.31
N GLY A 40 -22.58 -8.46 4.15
CA GLY A 40 -23.20 -7.23 4.65
C GLY A 40 -23.39 -6.19 3.53
N ILE A 41 -22.41 -6.01 2.64
CA ILE A 41 -22.49 -5.13 1.47
C ILE A 41 -23.63 -5.59 0.53
N ALA A 42 -23.66 -6.89 0.21
CA ALA A 42 -24.69 -7.44 -0.67
C ALA A 42 -26.11 -7.23 -0.13
N GLN A 43 -26.30 -7.38 1.18
CA GLN A 43 -27.59 -7.13 1.83
C GLN A 43 -27.92 -5.63 1.89
N ALA A 44 -26.96 -4.78 2.26
CA ALA A 44 -27.20 -3.34 2.45
C ALA A 44 -27.59 -2.63 1.16
N PHE A 45 -27.05 -3.06 0.01
CA PHE A 45 -27.28 -2.44 -1.30
C PHE A 45 -28.13 -3.32 -2.24
N ALA A 46 -28.65 -4.47 -1.76
CA ALA A 46 -29.42 -5.44 -2.55
C ALA A 46 -28.72 -5.85 -3.86
N LEU A 47 -27.39 -6.12 -3.78
CA LEU A 47 -26.53 -6.37 -4.92
C LEU A 47 -26.64 -7.81 -5.42
N ASP A 48 -26.59 -7.98 -6.72
CA ASP A 48 -26.43 -9.27 -7.35
C ASP A 48 -24.95 -9.74 -7.38
N LYS A 49 -24.72 -11.00 -7.81
CA LYS A 49 -23.38 -11.60 -7.88
C LYS A 49 -22.45 -10.87 -8.83
N MET A 50 -22.98 -10.30 -9.92
CA MET A 50 -22.20 -9.57 -10.92
C MET A 50 -21.74 -8.21 -10.34
N GLN A 51 -22.62 -7.51 -9.67
CA GLN A 51 -22.32 -6.24 -8.99
C GLN A 51 -21.27 -6.44 -7.88
N MET A 52 -21.37 -7.52 -7.11
CA MET A 52 -20.33 -7.89 -6.13
C MET A 52 -18.98 -8.14 -6.82
N GLY A 53 -18.98 -8.81 -7.98
CA GLY A 53 -17.79 -9.00 -8.79
C GLY A 53 -17.14 -7.68 -9.19
N TRP A 54 -17.92 -6.66 -9.55
CA TRP A 54 -17.40 -5.32 -9.87
C TRP A 54 -16.74 -4.65 -8.67
N ILE A 55 -17.29 -4.78 -7.47
CA ILE A 55 -16.70 -4.20 -6.24
C ILE A 55 -15.32 -4.80 -5.96
N PHE A 56 -15.19 -6.13 -6.06
CA PHE A 56 -13.89 -6.80 -5.88
C PHE A 56 -12.90 -6.41 -6.98
N SER A 57 -13.35 -6.46 -8.24
CA SER A 57 -12.52 -6.13 -9.39
C SER A 57 -12.04 -4.68 -9.37
N ALA A 58 -12.87 -3.73 -8.94
CA ALA A 58 -12.51 -2.32 -8.88
C ALA A 58 -11.27 -2.08 -7.98
N GLY A 59 -11.22 -2.70 -6.80
CA GLY A 59 -10.05 -2.62 -5.94
C GLY A 59 -8.79 -3.15 -6.60
N ILE A 60 -8.87 -4.32 -7.25
CA ILE A 60 -7.74 -4.93 -7.96
C ILE A 60 -7.33 -4.12 -9.19
N LEU A 61 -8.31 -3.65 -9.98
CA LEU A 61 -8.04 -2.81 -11.15
C LEU A 61 -7.36 -1.49 -10.80
N GLY A 62 -7.62 -0.94 -9.61
CA GLY A 62 -6.93 0.24 -9.10
C GLY A 62 -5.45 0.03 -8.81
N LEU A 63 -5.03 -1.20 -8.44
CA LEU A 63 -3.63 -1.49 -8.10
C LEU A 63 -2.67 -1.19 -9.25
N LEU A 64 -3.02 -1.56 -10.47
CA LEU A 64 -2.15 -1.43 -11.64
C LEU A 64 -1.82 0.05 -11.95
N PRO A 65 -2.80 0.94 -12.21
CA PRO A 65 -2.49 2.35 -12.43
C PRO A 65 -1.86 2.99 -11.20
N GLY A 66 -2.24 2.57 -9.98
CA GLY A 66 -1.60 3.02 -8.75
C GLY A 66 -0.11 2.72 -8.72
N ALA A 67 0.30 1.50 -9.01
CA ALA A 67 1.71 1.09 -9.02
C ALA A 67 2.51 1.85 -10.09
N LEU A 68 1.97 1.99 -11.30
CA LEU A 68 2.63 2.69 -12.40
C LEU A 68 2.81 4.18 -12.07
N VAL A 69 1.72 4.87 -11.74
CA VAL A 69 1.75 6.31 -11.44
C VAL A 69 2.54 6.57 -10.16
N GLY A 70 2.34 5.75 -9.12
CA GLY A 70 3.04 5.86 -7.86
C GLY A 70 4.55 5.70 -8.00
N GLY A 71 5.02 4.74 -8.80
CA GLY A 71 6.44 4.57 -9.12
C GLY A 71 7.02 5.79 -9.84
N MET A 72 6.36 6.24 -10.92
CA MET A 72 6.81 7.42 -11.69
C MET A 72 6.86 8.70 -10.84
N LEU A 73 5.85 8.92 -10.01
CA LEU A 73 5.80 10.08 -9.12
C LEU A 73 6.87 9.98 -8.02
N ALA A 74 7.17 8.77 -7.52
CA ALA A 74 8.18 8.56 -6.50
C ALA A 74 9.59 8.89 -6.99
N ASP A 75 9.91 8.56 -8.24
CA ASP A 75 11.18 8.92 -8.86
C ASP A 75 11.32 10.45 -9.03
N ARG A 76 10.21 11.17 -9.21
CA ARG A 76 10.21 12.63 -9.40
C ARG A 76 10.13 13.42 -8.10
N TYR A 77 9.30 12.99 -7.15
CA TYR A 77 8.96 13.76 -5.95
C TYR A 77 9.50 13.17 -4.64
N GLY A 78 10.11 11.98 -4.70
CA GLY A 78 10.64 11.25 -3.56
C GLY A 78 9.71 10.15 -3.06
N ARG A 79 10.31 9.03 -2.68
CA ARG A 79 9.59 7.80 -2.30
C ARG A 79 8.79 7.95 -1.01
N LYS A 80 9.35 8.65 -0.01
CA LYS A 80 8.66 8.93 1.25
C LYS A 80 7.36 9.71 1.01
N ARG A 81 7.43 10.78 0.21
CA ARG A 81 6.26 11.64 -0.05
C ARG A 81 5.14 10.89 -0.74
N ILE A 82 5.50 10.08 -1.74
CA ILE A 82 4.51 9.30 -2.48
C ILE A 82 3.93 8.21 -1.59
N LEU A 83 4.73 7.52 -0.78
CA LEU A 83 4.22 6.54 0.19
C LEU A 83 3.21 7.17 1.15
N ILE A 84 3.53 8.33 1.72
CA ILE A 84 2.63 9.04 2.63
C ILE A 84 1.32 9.42 1.92
N GLY A 85 1.41 9.97 0.70
CA GLY A 85 0.23 10.28 -0.12
C GLY A 85 -0.61 9.04 -0.44
N SER A 86 0.02 7.92 -0.73
CA SER A 86 -0.63 6.64 -1.02
C SER A 86 -1.36 6.09 0.21
N VAL A 87 -0.73 6.16 1.39
CA VAL A 87 -1.34 5.75 2.68
C VAL A 87 -2.54 6.64 3.01
N ALA A 88 -2.41 7.95 2.82
CA ALA A 88 -3.52 8.89 3.02
C ALA A 88 -4.67 8.61 2.03
N LEU A 89 -4.35 8.33 0.77
CA LEU A 89 -5.33 8.04 -0.27
C LEU A 89 -6.12 6.77 0.06
N PHE A 90 -5.46 5.64 0.28
CA PHE A 90 -6.19 4.41 0.55
C PHE A 90 -6.93 4.47 1.89
N GLY A 91 -6.37 5.11 2.93
CA GLY A 91 -7.06 5.32 4.19
C GLY A 91 -8.34 6.15 4.04
N LEU A 92 -8.27 7.26 3.29
CA LEU A 92 -9.43 8.11 3.02
C LEU A 92 -10.52 7.37 2.24
N PHE A 93 -10.14 6.63 1.20
CA PHE A 93 -11.12 5.91 0.38
C PHE A 93 -11.61 4.60 1.01
N SER A 94 -10.87 4.02 1.97
CA SER A 94 -11.41 2.98 2.85
C SER A 94 -12.53 3.54 3.73
N LEU A 95 -12.37 4.74 4.33
CA LEU A 95 -13.46 5.43 5.02
C LEU A 95 -14.63 5.77 4.09
N ALA A 96 -14.35 6.24 2.87
CA ALA A 96 -15.38 6.50 1.88
C ALA A 96 -16.17 5.23 1.53
N THR A 97 -15.53 4.06 1.52
CA THR A 97 -16.21 2.76 1.35
C THR A 97 -17.19 2.50 2.51
N ALA A 98 -16.80 2.82 3.76
CA ALA A 98 -17.67 2.62 4.94
C ALA A 98 -18.92 3.51 4.92
N ILE A 99 -18.87 4.67 4.29
CA ILE A 99 -19.97 5.64 4.20
C ILE A 99 -20.60 5.72 2.80
N ALA A 100 -20.30 4.78 1.92
CA ALA A 100 -20.90 4.73 0.58
C ALA A 100 -22.42 4.65 0.68
N TRP A 101 -23.12 5.35 -0.21
CA TRP A 101 -24.60 5.45 -0.21
C TRP A 101 -25.26 4.70 -1.36
N ASP A 102 -24.50 4.35 -2.39
CA ASP A 102 -24.96 3.60 -3.56
C ASP A 102 -23.86 2.74 -4.16
N PHE A 103 -24.22 1.89 -5.15
CA PHE A 103 -23.28 1.02 -5.84
C PHE A 103 -22.17 1.78 -6.57
N PRO A 104 -22.42 2.84 -7.35
CA PRO A 104 -21.36 3.60 -8.01
C PRO A 104 -20.35 4.22 -7.06
N SER A 105 -20.80 4.81 -5.93
CA SER A 105 -19.91 5.40 -4.93
C SER A 105 -19.03 4.33 -4.27
N LEU A 106 -19.59 3.15 -4.02
CA LEU A 106 -18.86 2.01 -3.47
C LEU A 106 -17.77 1.51 -4.44
N VAL A 107 -18.11 1.32 -5.72
CA VAL A 107 -17.15 0.92 -6.76
C VAL A 107 -16.03 1.95 -6.92
N PHE A 108 -16.38 3.23 -6.95
CA PHE A 108 -15.40 4.31 -7.06
C PHE A 108 -14.47 4.37 -5.85
N ALA A 109 -15.02 4.25 -4.63
CA ALA A 109 -14.22 4.22 -3.41
C ALA A 109 -13.25 3.04 -3.41
N ARG A 110 -13.68 1.83 -3.81
CA ARG A 110 -12.81 0.65 -3.93
C ARG A 110 -11.72 0.82 -4.99
N LEU A 111 -12.06 1.41 -6.15
CA LEU A 111 -11.08 1.71 -7.19
C LEU A 111 -9.98 2.64 -6.65
N MET A 112 -10.36 3.73 -5.99
CA MET A 112 -9.41 4.71 -5.44
C MET A 112 -8.59 4.13 -4.28
N THR A 113 -9.19 3.28 -3.43
CA THR A 113 -8.44 2.51 -2.43
C THR A 113 -7.36 1.67 -3.11
N GLY A 114 -7.73 0.95 -4.19
CA GLY A 114 -6.78 0.17 -4.98
C GLY A 114 -5.64 1.00 -5.56
N VAL A 115 -5.93 2.19 -6.09
CA VAL A 115 -4.89 3.13 -6.58
C VAL A 115 -3.92 3.50 -5.46
N GLY A 116 -4.42 3.80 -4.27
CA GLY A 116 -3.57 4.09 -3.11
C GLY A 116 -2.69 2.91 -2.70
N LEU A 117 -3.25 1.71 -2.58
CA LEU A 117 -2.52 0.49 -2.24
C LEU A 117 -1.47 0.14 -3.30
N GLY A 118 -1.83 0.22 -4.59
CA GLY A 118 -0.90 -0.02 -5.69
C GLY A 118 0.28 0.94 -5.69
N ALA A 119 0.06 2.21 -5.38
CA ALA A 119 1.12 3.20 -5.28
C ALA A 119 2.00 3.01 -4.03
N ALA A 120 1.49 2.44 -2.94
CA ALA A 120 2.25 2.22 -1.71
C ALA A 120 3.32 1.14 -1.87
N LEU A 121 2.97 -0.01 -2.47
CA LEU A 121 3.79 -1.22 -2.50
C LEU A 121 5.21 -1.04 -3.07
N PRO A 122 5.43 -0.48 -4.28
CA PRO A 122 6.77 -0.31 -4.83
C PRO A 122 7.62 0.63 -3.95
N ASN A 123 7.00 1.63 -3.33
CA ASN A 123 7.67 2.57 -2.45
C ASN A 123 8.05 1.95 -1.09
N LEU A 124 7.23 1.05 -0.54
CA LEU A 124 7.56 0.26 0.64
C LEU A 124 8.79 -0.62 0.41
N ILE A 125 8.80 -1.37 -0.71
CA ILE A 125 9.92 -2.24 -1.08
C ILE A 125 11.20 -1.42 -1.26
N ALA A 126 11.12 -0.31 -1.97
CA ALA A 126 12.25 0.54 -2.24
C ALA A 126 12.85 1.14 -0.96
N LEU A 127 12.04 1.81 -0.13
CA LEU A 127 12.51 2.43 1.12
C LEU A 127 13.09 1.39 2.09
N THR A 128 12.46 0.22 2.20
CA THR A 128 12.93 -0.85 3.08
C THR A 128 14.27 -1.44 2.59
N SER A 129 14.38 -1.72 1.29
CA SER A 129 15.60 -2.28 0.70
C SER A 129 16.79 -1.33 0.78
N GLU A 130 16.56 -0.03 0.55
CA GLU A 130 17.60 0.99 0.63
C GLU A 130 18.06 1.23 2.06
N ALA A 131 17.15 1.25 3.03
CA ALA A 131 17.49 1.39 4.44
C ALA A 131 18.36 0.23 4.94
N ALA A 132 18.12 -0.99 4.46
CA ALA A 132 18.83 -2.19 4.87
C ALA A 132 20.20 -2.37 4.20
N GLY A 133 20.41 -1.73 3.05
CA GLY A 133 21.62 -1.85 2.25
C GLY A 133 21.76 -3.22 1.56
N PRO A 134 22.80 -3.40 0.70
CA PRO A 134 22.90 -4.54 -0.22
C PRO A 134 22.88 -5.91 0.46
N ARG A 135 23.49 -6.03 1.65
CA ARG A 135 23.65 -7.32 2.35
C ARG A 135 22.34 -7.83 2.97
N PHE A 136 21.51 -6.94 3.48
CA PHE A 136 20.31 -7.31 4.26
C PHE A 136 18.99 -6.93 3.60
N ARG A 137 19.02 -6.38 2.37
CA ARG A 137 17.83 -5.90 1.68
C ARG A 137 16.73 -6.96 1.52
N GLY A 138 17.09 -8.19 1.16
CA GLY A 138 16.13 -9.29 1.00
C GLY A 138 15.43 -9.62 2.31
N THR A 139 16.18 -9.79 3.40
CA THR A 139 15.62 -10.08 4.73
C THR A 139 14.72 -8.95 5.23
N ALA A 140 15.14 -7.70 5.05
CA ALA A 140 14.36 -6.54 5.48
C ALA A 140 13.03 -6.43 4.72
N VAL A 141 13.05 -6.64 3.40
CA VAL A 141 11.84 -6.64 2.56
C VAL A 141 10.93 -7.81 2.95
N SER A 142 11.48 -9.00 3.18
CA SER A 142 10.67 -10.15 3.62
C SER A 142 10.02 -9.90 4.98
N LEU A 143 10.75 -9.32 5.95
CA LEU A 143 10.19 -8.95 7.26
C LEU A 143 9.09 -7.91 7.11
N MET A 144 9.29 -6.88 6.32
CA MET A 144 8.27 -5.87 6.03
C MET A 144 7.04 -6.51 5.41
N TYR A 145 7.22 -7.40 4.43
CA TYR A 145 6.12 -8.03 3.69
C TYR A 145 5.32 -9.04 4.52
N CYS A 146 5.88 -9.58 5.63
CA CYS A 146 5.13 -10.37 6.61
C CYS A 146 3.95 -9.58 7.23
N GLY A 147 3.97 -8.26 7.14
CA GLY A 147 2.82 -7.43 7.52
C GLY A 147 1.54 -7.79 6.76
N VAL A 148 1.64 -8.05 5.45
CA VAL A 148 0.46 -8.35 4.61
C VAL A 148 -0.33 -9.57 5.10
N PRO A 149 0.24 -10.77 5.25
CA PRO A 149 -0.51 -11.93 5.75
C PRO A 149 -0.98 -11.74 7.20
N ILE A 150 -0.24 -11.02 8.04
CA ILE A 150 -0.67 -10.72 9.40
C ILE A 150 -1.87 -9.77 9.39
N GLY A 151 -1.87 -8.74 8.54
CA GLY A 151 -3.00 -7.86 8.34
C GLY A 151 -4.25 -8.59 7.83
N ALA A 152 -4.06 -9.50 6.87
CA ALA A 152 -5.13 -10.37 6.38
C ALA A 152 -5.72 -11.26 7.50
N ALA A 153 -4.88 -11.83 8.35
CA ALA A 153 -5.32 -12.63 9.51
C ALA A 153 -6.08 -11.77 10.54
N LEU A 154 -5.61 -10.53 10.80
CA LEU A 154 -6.33 -9.59 11.67
C LEU A 154 -7.71 -9.22 11.09
N ALA A 155 -7.80 -8.99 9.79
CA ALA A 155 -9.08 -8.73 9.14
C ALA A 155 -10.03 -9.93 9.31
N ALA A 156 -9.55 -11.16 9.14
CA ALA A 156 -10.34 -12.36 9.36
C ALA A 156 -10.83 -12.48 10.81
N THR A 157 -9.97 -12.18 11.81
CA THR A 157 -10.40 -12.17 13.23
C THR A 157 -11.46 -11.12 13.51
N LEU A 158 -11.36 -9.93 12.89
CA LEU A 158 -12.40 -8.91 12.98
C LEU A 158 -13.73 -9.40 12.39
N GLY A 159 -13.68 -10.14 11.27
CA GLY A 159 -14.85 -10.76 10.66
C GLY A 159 -15.52 -11.81 11.55
N PHE A 160 -14.72 -12.68 12.18
CA PHE A 160 -15.23 -13.71 13.10
C PHE A 160 -15.77 -13.13 14.41
N ALA A 161 -15.04 -12.22 15.04
CA ALA A 161 -15.47 -11.54 16.27
C ALA A 161 -16.69 -10.64 16.00
N GLY A 162 -16.81 -10.16 14.78
CA GLY A 162 -17.79 -9.21 14.33
C GLY A 162 -19.02 -9.80 13.67
N ALA A 163 -19.37 -11.08 13.90
CA ALA A 163 -20.62 -11.66 13.37
C ALA A 163 -21.87 -10.80 13.68
N ASN A 164 -21.80 -9.95 14.69
CA ASN A 164 -22.81 -8.94 15.07
C ASN A 164 -22.41 -7.48 14.77
N LEU A 165 -21.23 -7.24 14.18
CA LEU A 165 -20.77 -5.89 13.83
C LEU A 165 -21.23 -5.53 12.42
N ALA A 166 -21.53 -4.25 12.23
CA ALA A 166 -21.83 -3.74 10.89
C ALA A 166 -20.65 -3.97 9.94
N TRP A 167 -20.94 -4.32 8.69
CA TRP A 167 -19.93 -4.59 7.66
C TRP A 167 -18.94 -3.43 7.45
N GLN A 168 -19.36 -2.21 7.76
CA GLN A 168 -18.54 -1.00 7.65
C GLN A 168 -17.36 -1.00 8.64
N THR A 169 -17.43 -1.75 9.73
CA THR A 169 -16.41 -1.71 10.80
C THR A 169 -15.03 -2.02 10.30
N VAL A 170 -14.87 -3.00 9.40
CA VAL A 170 -13.57 -3.35 8.83
C VAL A 170 -12.98 -2.21 8.01
N PHE A 171 -13.81 -1.44 7.31
CA PHE A 171 -13.38 -0.28 6.54
C PHE A 171 -13.11 0.96 7.42
N TRP A 172 -13.80 1.11 8.53
CA TRP A 172 -13.47 2.12 9.54
C TRP A 172 -12.07 1.87 10.11
N VAL A 173 -11.75 0.64 10.49
CA VAL A 173 -10.41 0.26 10.96
C VAL A 173 -9.39 0.44 9.84
N GLY A 174 -9.69 -0.07 8.64
CA GLY A 174 -8.84 0.03 7.44
C GLY A 174 -8.60 1.46 6.95
N GLY A 175 -9.40 2.42 7.38
CA GLY A 175 -9.23 3.83 7.02
C GLY A 175 -8.62 4.67 8.14
N VAL A 176 -9.14 4.57 9.37
CA VAL A 176 -8.67 5.39 10.51
C VAL A 176 -7.23 5.08 10.86
N VAL A 177 -6.86 3.80 10.94
CA VAL A 177 -5.50 3.40 11.34
C VAL A 177 -4.43 3.88 10.35
N PRO A 178 -4.57 3.71 9.01
CA PRO A 178 -3.64 4.31 8.05
C PRO A 178 -3.54 5.83 8.17
N LEU A 179 -4.65 6.52 8.39
CA LEU A 179 -4.62 7.99 8.55
C LEU A 179 -3.87 8.41 9.82
N ILE A 180 -3.94 7.63 10.89
CA ILE A 180 -3.11 7.85 12.10
C ILE A 180 -1.63 7.55 11.81
N LEU A 181 -1.32 6.59 10.93
CA LEU A 181 0.06 6.31 10.52
C LEU A 181 0.68 7.45 9.68
N VAL A 182 -0.12 8.24 8.96
CA VAL A 182 0.37 9.37 8.13
C VAL A 182 1.28 10.30 8.92
N PRO A 183 0.88 10.92 10.04
CA PRO A 183 1.76 11.80 10.81
C PRO A 183 2.99 11.09 11.38
N LEU A 184 2.87 9.80 11.73
CA LEU A 184 4.03 9.01 12.16
C LEU A 184 5.06 8.84 11.03
N LEU A 185 4.58 8.50 9.82
CA LEU A 185 5.42 8.40 8.63
C LEU A 185 6.06 9.74 8.28
N MET A 186 5.32 10.84 8.37
CA MET A 186 5.86 12.19 8.13
C MET A 186 7.01 12.51 9.09
N ARG A 187 6.86 12.17 10.37
CA ARG A 187 7.81 12.54 11.44
C ARG A 187 9.05 11.65 11.46
N TRP A 188 8.90 10.35 11.24
CA TRP A 188 9.95 9.37 11.55
C TRP A 188 10.49 8.60 10.34
N LEU A 189 9.74 8.49 9.22
CA LEU A 189 10.26 7.79 8.05
C LEU A 189 11.33 8.66 7.37
N PRO A 190 12.56 8.15 7.13
CA PRO A 190 13.56 8.86 6.35
C PRO A 190 13.20 8.89 4.87
N GLU A 191 13.69 9.89 4.13
CA GLU A 191 13.63 9.88 2.66
C GLU A 191 14.65 8.89 2.11
N SER A 192 14.41 8.42 0.88
CA SER A 192 15.32 7.56 0.11
C SER A 192 16.72 8.17 0.00
N ALA A 193 17.75 7.39 0.31
CA ALA A 193 19.13 7.81 0.16
C ALA A 193 19.50 8.03 -1.32
N VAL A 194 18.91 7.24 -2.22
CA VAL A 194 19.10 7.37 -3.68
C VAL A 194 18.50 8.67 -4.19
N PHE A 195 17.32 9.04 -3.70
CA PHE A 195 16.67 10.30 -4.08
C PHE A 195 17.44 11.53 -3.56
N ALA A 196 18.08 11.42 -2.39
CA ALA A 196 18.88 12.50 -1.80
C ALA A 196 20.22 12.71 -2.51
N GLY A 197 20.74 11.69 -3.23
CA GLY A 197 22.06 11.69 -3.88
C GLY A 197 22.07 12.05 -5.36
N GLU A 198 21.02 11.74 -6.12
CA GLU A 198 20.96 11.98 -7.56
C GLU A 198 19.54 12.33 -8.01
N LYS A 199 19.42 13.43 -8.74
CA LYS A 199 18.27 13.64 -9.64
C LYS A 199 18.45 12.71 -10.85
N GLN A 200 18.20 11.43 -10.67
CA GLN A 200 18.11 10.52 -11.83
C GLN A 200 16.87 10.91 -12.61
N SER A 201 17.10 11.37 -13.82
CA SER A 201 16.05 11.43 -14.84
C SER A 201 15.60 9.99 -15.08
N ALA A 202 14.44 9.60 -14.57
CA ALA A 202 13.85 8.32 -14.87
C ALA A 202 13.86 8.12 -16.39
N PRO A 203 14.32 6.98 -16.93
CA PRO A 203 14.27 6.75 -18.36
C PRO A 203 12.80 6.88 -18.80
N PRO A 204 12.52 7.62 -19.89
CA PRO A 204 11.15 7.77 -20.35
C PRO A 204 10.55 6.39 -20.64
N LEU A 205 9.25 6.19 -20.38
CA LEU A 205 8.55 4.93 -20.66
C LEU A 205 8.85 4.38 -22.07
N ARG A 206 9.18 5.26 -23.03
CA ARG A 206 9.67 4.88 -24.35
C ARG A 206 10.94 4.03 -24.33
N ALA A 207 11.78 4.13 -23.31
CA ALA A 207 12.99 3.31 -23.21
C ALA A 207 12.67 1.83 -22.90
N LEU A 208 11.54 1.53 -22.27
CA LEU A 208 11.06 0.15 -22.03
C LEU A 208 10.65 -0.54 -23.34
N PHE A 209 10.20 0.23 -24.32
CA PHE A 209 9.77 -0.25 -25.63
C PHE A 209 10.78 0.08 -26.73
N ALA A 210 12.02 0.42 -26.38
CA ALA A 210 13.11 0.53 -27.35
C ALA A 210 13.39 -0.86 -27.98
N PRO A 211 13.83 -0.93 -29.25
CA PRO A 211 14.04 -2.21 -29.96
C PRO A 211 14.93 -3.21 -29.19
N GLU A 212 15.86 -2.71 -28.38
CA GLU A 212 16.80 -3.52 -27.60
C GLU A 212 16.18 -4.08 -26.29
N THR A 213 15.14 -3.44 -25.75
CA THR A 213 14.53 -3.81 -24.45
C THR A 213 13.08 -4.30 -24.58
N ALA A 214 12.43 -4.03 -25.72
CA ALA A 214 11.01 -4.34 -25.94
C ALA A 214 10.69 -5.83 -25.74
N THR A 215 11.53 -6.72 -26.27
CA THR A 215 11.34 -8.18 -26.16
C THR A 215 11.46 -8.63 -24.71
N ALA A 216 12.45 -8.14 -23.97
CA ALA A 216 12.63 -8.47 -22.55
C ALA A 216 11.47 -7.91 -21.72
N THR A 217 11.02 -6.70 -22.02
CA THR A 217 9.86 -6.07 -21.35
C THR A 217 8.58 -6.87 -21.58
N LEU A 218 8.31 -7.31 -22.82
CA LEU A 218 7.13 -8.11 -23.16
C LEU A 218 7.15 -9.52 -22.57
N LEU A 219 8.34 -10.10 -22.34
CA LEU A 219 8.49 -11.43 -21.75
C LEU A 219 8.40 -11.41 -20.22
N LEU A 220 8.60 -10.25 -19.58
CA LEU A 220 8.55 -10.07 -18.13
C LEU A 220 7.15 -9.62 -17.63
N TRP A 221 6.27 -9.22 -18.53
CA TRP A 221 4.88 -8.82 -18.29
C TRP A 221 3.88 -9.80 -18.92
#